data_3cc8d71d087a89f743622107002dbb27
#
_entry.id   3cc8d71d087a89f743622107002dbb27
#
_cell.length_a   1.000
_cell.length_b   1.000
_cell.length_c   1.000
_cell.angle_alpha   90.00
_cell.angle_beta   90.00
_cell.angle_gamma   90.00
#
_symmetry.space_group_name_H-M   'P 1'
#
loop_
_entity.id
_entity.type
_entity.pdbx_description
1 polymer ?
#
loop_
_entity_poly.entity_id
_entity_poly.type
_entity_poly.pdbx_seq_one_letter_code
_entity_poly.pdbx_strand_id
1 'polypeptide(L)'
;AGCCNWEYAQSFRQAIAALGTGHCSVLGGNAIYSPAHAAMINATFAHAVELDDGHKNAGCHAGAVVVPTALVLGQEFKRSGREILVAVVLGYEVVYRIASHMNPKQINKGFHPSSNCDVFGAMAVAGKLMGLNEKQLANGLGQAGMLASGTMEATCSGQRSKCVQVGNA
;
A
#
# COMPACT_ATOMS: atom_id res chain seq x y z
N ALA A 1 -0.52 -3.91 -14.99
CA ALA A 1 -0.47 -3.56 -16.43
C ALA A 1 -1.76 -2.86 -16.89
N GLY A 2 -2.97 -3.37 -16.58
CA GLY A 2 -4.24 -2.74 -17.03
C GLY A 2 -4.42 -1.28 -16.58
N CYS A 3 -3.96 -0.95 -15.38
CA CYS A 3 -4.10 0.39 -14.81
C CYS A 3 -3.19 1.45 -15.46
N CYS A 4 -2.24 1.06 -16.32
CA CYS A 4 -1.43 2.03 -17.06
C CYS A 4 -2.26 2.89 -18.02
N ASN A 5 -3.45 2.39 -18.42
CA ASN A 5 -4.41 3.09 -19.26
C ASN A 5 -5.51 3.82 -18.47
N TRP A 6 -5.43 3.83 -17.13
CA TRP A 6 -6.30 4.65 -16.32
C TRP A 6 -6.10 6.13 -16.68
N GLU A 7 -7.19 6.85 -16.87
CA GLU A 7 -7.18 8.23 -17.41
C GLU A 7 -6.29 9.21 -16.63
N TYR A 8 -6.14 8.99 -15.30
CA TYR A 8 -5.30 9.83 -14.45
C TYR A 8 -3.87 9.28 -14.26
N ALA A 9 -3.53 8.13 -14.85
CA ALA A 9 -2.25 7.47 -14.59
C ALA A 9 -1.05 8.34 -15.00
N GLN A 10 -1.16 9.02 -16.14
CA GLN A 10 -0.08 9.86 -16.65
C GLN A 10 0.12 11.11 -15.78
N SER A 11 -0.96 11.84 -15.50
CA SER A 11 -0.90 13.05 -14.66
C SER A 11 -0.45 12.74 -13.24
N PHE A 12 -0.89 11.62 -12.66
CA PHE A 12 -0.44 11.17 -11.35
C PHE A 12 1.06 10.86 -11.34
N ARG A 13 1.56 10.10 -12.33
CA ARG A 13 3.00 9.85 -12.48
C ARG A 13 3.81 11.12 -12.64
N GLN A 14 3.33 12.08 -13.45
CA GLN A 14 4.01 13.35 -13.66
C GLN A 14 4.08 14.18 -12.38
N ALA A 15 2.98 14.24 -11.62
CA ALA A 15 2.94 14.96 -10.35
C ALA A 15 3.95 14.36 -9.34
N ILE A 16 4.01 13.04 -9.23
CA ILE A 16 4.97 12.37 -8.33
C ILE A 16 6.41 12.50 -8.85
N ALA A 17 6.65 12.43 -10.16
CA ALA A 17 7.98 12.60 -10.74
C ALA A 17 8.58 13.99 -10.44
N ALA A 18 7.74 15.02 -10.29
CA ALA A 18 8.18 16.36 -9.90
C ALA A 18 8.76 16.42 -8.48
N LEU A 19 8.48 15.42 -7.63
CA LEU A 19 8.98 15.34 -6.24
C LEU A 19 10.37 14.67 -6.15
N GLY A 20 10.90 14.17 -7.24
CA GLY A 20 12.24 13.59 -7.31
C GLY A 20 12.30 12.24 -8.05
N THR A 21 13.52 11.85 -8.38
CA THR A 21 13.83 10.60 -9.07
C THR A 21 14.44 9.58 -8.10
N GLY A 22 14.61 8.35 -8.57
CA GLY A 22 15.24 7.28 -7.81
C GLY A 22 15.65 6.14 -8.74
N HIS A 23 15.56 4.89 -8.28
CA HIS A 23 15.95 3.71 -9.05
C HIS A 23 14.94 2.55 -8.94
N CYS A 24 13.78 2.80 -8.33
CA CYS A 24 12.72 1.80 -8.22
C CYS A 24 11.70 1.93 -9.34
N SER A 25 11.21 0.79 -9.81
CA SER A 25 10.32 0.68 -10.95
C SER A 25 8.85 0.85 -10.58
N VAL A 26 8.11 1.49 -11.47
CA VAL A 26 6.65 1.41 -11.49
C VAL A 26 6.24 0.42 -12.59
N LEU A 27 5.39 -0.55 -12.22
CA LEU A 27 4.93 -1.59 -13.14
C LEU A 27 4.19 -0.97 -14.35
N GLY A 28 4.59 -1.38 -15.56
CA GLY A 28 4.02 -0.87 -16.80
C GLY A 28 4.50 0.54 -17.19
N GLY A 29 5.62 1.00 -16.64
CA GLY A 29 6.28 2.25 -17.02
C GLY A 29 7.80 2.08 -17.10
N ASN A 30 8.47 3.03 -17.78
CA ASN A 30 9.92 3.04 -17.93
C ASN A 30 10.62 4.06 -16.99
N ALA A 31 9.85 4.92 -16.33
CA ALA A 31 10.38 5.89 -15.38
C ALA A 31 10.71 5.23 -14.04
N ILE A 32 11.72 5.77 -13.37
CA ILE A 32 12.20 5.32 -12.07
C ILE A 32 11.96 6.39 -11.00
N TYR A 33 11.64 5.95 -9.79
CA TYR A 33 11.24 6.79 -8.68
C TYR A 33 11.98 6.40 -7.40
N SER A 34 11.91 7.24 -6.38
CA SER A 34 12.32 6.82 -5.03
C SER A 34 11.48 5.62 -4.57
N PRO A 35 11.97 4.78 -3.64
CA PRO A 35 11.21 3.62 -3.16
C PRO A 35 9.80 3.97 -2.68
N ALA A 36 9.66 5.04 -1.89
CA ALA A 36 8.36 5.47 -1.38
C ALA A 36 7.41 5.88 -2.52
N HIS A 37 7.89 6.67 -3.48
CA HIS A 37 7.07 7.10 -4.61
C HIS A 37 6.72 5.95 -5.56
N ALA A 38 7.64 5.01 -5.79
CA ALA A 38 7.35 3.83 -6.59
C ALA A 38 6.28 2.94 -5.93
N ALA A 39 6.37 2.74 -4.60
CA ALA A 39 5.37 1.99 -3.85
C ALA A 39 4.00 2.67 -3.91
N MET A 40 3.94 3.99 -3.66
CA MET A 40 2.72 4.79 -3.73
C MET A 40 2.05 4.70 -5.11
N ILE A 41 2.79 4.87 -6.20
CA ILE A 41 2.24 4.81 -7.55
C ILE A 41 1.72 3.39 -7.85
N ASN A 42 2.51 2.36 -7.54
CA ASN A 42 2.12 0.97 -7.78
C ASN A 42 0.87 0.59 -6.96
N ALA A 43 0.79 1.01 -5.70
CA ALA A 43 -0.36 0.75 -4.83
C ALA A 43 -1.63 1.48 -5.32
N THR A 44 -1.50 2.77 -5.68
CA THR A 44 -2.59 3.54 -6.29
C THR A 44 -3.12 2.83 -7.54
N PHE A 45 -2.23 2.35 -8.41
CA PHE A 45 -2.61 1.66 -9.64
C PHE A 45 -3.18 0.26 -9.39
N ALA A 46 -2.72 -0.44 -8.37
CA ALA A 46 -3.28 -1.74 -8.00
C ALA A 46 -4.75 -1.62 -7.61
N HIS A 47 -5.12 -0.53 -6.92
CA HIS A 47 -6.49 -0.28 -6.46
C HIS A 47 -7.37 0.48 -7.46
N ALA A 48 -6.80 1.06 -8.54
CA ALA A 48 -7.50 2.01 -9.41
C ALA A 48 -8.68 1.43 -10.21
N VAL A 49 -8.69 0.13 -10.45
CA VAL A 49 -9.71 -0.54 -11.29
C VAL A 49 -10.56 -1.56 -10.53
N GLU A 50 -10.45 -1.61 -9.20
CA GLU A 50 -11.25 -2.50 -8.32
C GLU A 50 -11.14 -3.99 -8.71
N LEU A 51 -9.97 -4.44 -9.19
CA LEU A 51 -9.68 -5.83 -9.58
C LEU A 51 -8.66 -6.48 -8.62
N ASP A 52 -8.37 -5.82 -7.52
CA ASP A 52 -7.51 -6.29 -6.45
C ASP A 52 -8.25 -7.30 -5.55
N ASP A 53 -7.48 -7.99 -4.72
CA ASP A 53 -8.00 -8.95 -3.77
C ASP A 53 -8.82 -8.28 -2.67
N GLY A 54 -9.57 -9.08 -1.93
CA GLY A 54 -10.34 -8.60 -0.78
C GLY A 54 -10.54 -9.68 0.27
N HIS A 55 -10.64 -9.26 1.52
CA HIS A 55 -10.94 -10.15 2.64
C HIS A 55 -12.28 -9.77 3.27
N LYS A 56 -13.27 -10.67 3.17
CA LYS A 56 -14.66 -10.39 3.57
C LYS A 56 -14.80 -9.87 5.00
N ASN A 57 -14.15 -10.52 5.97
CA ASN A 57 -14.29 -10.14 7.38
C ASN A 57 -13.48 -8.88 7.74
N ALA A 58 -12.35 -8.67 7.08
CA ALA A 58 -11.51 -7.49 7.27
C ALA A 58 -12.06 -6.26 6.52
N GLY A 59 -12.77 -6.47 5.41
CA GLY A 59 -13.33 -5.40 4.58
C GLY A 59 -12.26 -4.53 3.90
N CYS A 60 -11.06 -5.07 3.67
CA CYS A 60 -9.92 -4.36 3.08
C CYS A 60 -9.26 -5.15 1.95
N HIS A 61 -8.38 -4.48 1.21
CA HIS A 61 -7.73 -4.93 -0.02
C HIS A 61 -6.20 -4.94 0.15
N ALA A 62 -5.70 -5.75 1.10
CA ALA A 62 -4.31 -5.73 1.55
C ALA A 62 -3.29 -5.86 0.41
N GLY A 63 -3.58 -6.63 -0.63
CA GLY A 63 -2.68 -6.82 -1.76
C GLY A 63 -2.38 -5.55 -2.53
N ALA A 64 -3.29 -4.57 -2.53
CA ALA A 64 -3.08 -3.29 -3.19
C ALA A 64 -1.89 -2.51 -2.60
N VAL A 65 -1.57 -2.71 -1.32
CA VAL A 65 -0.47 -2.03 -0.62
C VAL A 65 0.70 -2.98 -0.35
N VAL A 66 0.43 -4.15 0.20
CA VAL A 66 1.44 -5.13 0.63
C VAL A 66 2.32 -5.60 -0.53
N VAL A 67 1.72 -5.95 -1.67
CA VAL A 67 2.47 -6.47 -2.81
C VAL A 67 3.37 -5.40 -3.46
N PRO A 68 2.88 -4.20 -3.80
CA PRO A 68 3.73 -3.12 -4.29
C PRO A 68 4.88 -2.77 -3.37
N THR A 69 4.62 -2.65 -2.07
CA THR A 69 5.65 -2.37 -1.06
C THR A 69 6.73 -3.47 -1.05
N ALA A 70 6.32 -4.74 -1.10
CA ALA A 70 7.25 -5.86 -1.11
C ALA A 70 8.11 -5.91 -2.37
N LEU A 71 7.52 -5.63 -3.54
CA LEU A 71 8.26 -5.61 -4.82
C LEU A 71 9.27 -4.48 -4.87
N VAL A 72 8.86 -3.28 -4.47
CA VAL A 72 9.73 -2.09 -4.50
C VAL A 72 10.87 -2.24 -3.50
N LEU A 73 10.60 -2.62 -2.27
CA LEU A 73 11.65 -2.81 -1.26
C LEU A 73 12.50 -4.05 -1.54
N GLY A 74 11.93 -5.07 -2.17
CA GLY A 74 12.69 -6.21 -2.69
C GLY A 74 13.71 -5.79 -3.75
N GLN A 75 13.32 -4.90 -4.65
CA GLN A 75 14.22 -4.29 -5.64
C GLN A 75 15.29 -3.42 -4.95
N GLU A 76 14.89 -2.52 -4.05
CA GLU A 76 15.77 -1.60 -3.32
C GLU A 76 16.87 -2.35 -2.56
N PHE A 77 16.48 -3.35 -1.78
CA PHE A 77 17.40 -4.12 -0.92
C PHE A 77 17.93 -5.40 -1.58
N LYS A 78 17.70 -5.59 -2.88
CA LYS A 78 18.16 -6.76 -3.66
C LYS A 78 17.79 -8.08 -2.98
N ARG A 79 16.55 -8.19 -2.52
CA ARG A 79 16.04 -9.38 -1.83
C ARG A 79 15.66 -10.48 -2.82
N SER A 80 15.83 -11.72 -2.41
CA SER A 80 15.41 -12.88 -3.18
C SER A 80 13.88 -12.95 -3.27
N GLY A 81 13.36 -13.62 -4.32
CA GLY A 81 11.93 -13.84 -4.46
C GLY A 81 11.30 -14.55 -3.25
N ARG A 82 12.05 -15.46 -2.59
CA ARG A 82 11.60 -16.12 -1.35
C ARG A 82 11.41 -15.12 -0.21
N GLU A 83 12.36 -14.21 0.00
CA GLU A 83 12.25 -13.17 1.04
C GLU A 83 11.06 -12.23 0.77
N ILE A 84 10.85 -11.87 -0.50
CA ILE A 84 9.71 -11.05 -0.92
C ILE A 84 8.39 -11.77 -0.61
N LEU A 85 8.25 -13.05 -0.99
CA LEU A 85 7.04 -13.83 -0.70
C LEU A 85 6.77 -13.97 0.80
N VAL A 86 7.80 -14.21 1.61
CA VAL A 86 7.65 -14.26 3.08
C VAL A 86 7.19 -12.91 3.63
N ALA A 87 7.72 -11.80 3.11
CA ALA A 87 7.29 -10.46 3.53
C ALA A 87 5.84 -10.18 3.13
N VAL A 88 5.41 -10.61 1.93
CA VAL A 88 4.01 -10.51 1.49
C VAL A 88 3.08 -11.26 2.45
N VAL A 89 3.38 -12.51 2.76
CA VAL A 89 2.56 -13.31 3.70
C VAL A 89 2.46 -12.62 5.06
N LEU A 90 3.58 -12.10 5.58
CA LEU A 90 3.60 -11.36 6.84
C LEU A 90 2.73 -10.09 6.77
N GLY A 91 2.83 -9.33 5.69
CA GLY A 91 2.03 -8.11 5.48
C GLY A 91 0.53 -8.41 5.49
N TYR A 92 0.10 -9.42 4.74
CA TYR A 92 -1.30 -9.87 4.73
C TYR A 92 -1.80 -10.29 6.11
N GLU A 93 -0.99 -11.07 6.84
CA GLU A 93 -1.35 -11.53 8.18
C GLU A 93 -1.56 -10.36 9.14
N VAL A 94 -0.66 -9.36 9.13
CA VAL A 94 -0.78 -8.18 9.97
C VAL A 94 -2.02 -7.36 9.62
N VAL A 95 -2.25 -7.07 8.33
CA VAL A 95 -3.43 -6.32 7.90
C VAL A 95 -4.70 -7.01 8.33
N TYR A 96 -4.85 -8.28 8.00
CA TYR A 96 -6.11 -8.99 8.22
C TYR A 96 -6.42 -9.22 9.70
N ARG A 97 -5.40 -9.40 10.54
CA ARG A 97 -5.61 -9.47 12.00
C ARG A 97 -6.13 -8.14 12.55
N ILE A 98 -5.52 -7.02 12.18
CA ILE A 98 -5.93 -5.69 12.64
C ILE A 98 -7.32 -5.36 12.08
N ALA A 99 -7.49 -5.46 10.77
CA ALA A 99 -8.73 -5.06 10.10
C ALA A 99 -9.93 -5.89 10.54
N SER A 100 -9.79 -7.21 10.74
CA SER A 100 -10.89 -8.07 11.20
C SER A 100 -11.37 -7.71 12.60
N HIS A 101 -10.51 -7.18 13.47
CA HIS A 101 -10.92 -6.71 14.80
C HIS A 101 -11.59 -5.33 14.75
N MET A 102 -11.21 -4.51 13.79
CA MET A 102 -11.75 -3.15 13.64
C MET A 102 -13.08 -3.13 12.85
N ASN A 103 -13.28 -4.06 11.93
CA ASN A 103 -14.46 -4.13 11.09
C ASN A 103 -15.63 -4.84 11.85
N PRO A 104 -16.91 -4.43 11.67
CA PRO A 104 -17.37 -3.32 10.83
C PRO A 104 -17.34 -1.94 11.51
N LYS A 105 -16.84 -1.82 12.73
CA LYS A 105 -16.91 -0.59 13.52
C LYS A 105 -16.26 0.60 12.81
N GLN A 106 -15.11 0.39 12.15
CA GLN A 106 -14.42 1.48 11.44
C GLN A 106 -15.23 1.98 10.23
N ILE A 107 -15.84 1.08 9.45
CA ILE A 107 -16.70 1.45 8.32
C ILE A 107 -17.91 2.25 8.82
N ASN A 108 -18.56 1.76 9.89
CA ASN A 108 -19.72 2.44 10.48
C ASN A 108 -19.38 3.85 11.02
N LYS A 109 -18.12 4.10 11.33
CA LYS A 109 -17.61 5.42 11.72
C LYS A 109 -17.11 6.27 10.55
N GLY A 110 -17.25 5.80 9.31
CA GLY A 110 -16.86 6.52 8.12
C GLY A 110 -15.39 6.41 7.73
N PHE A 111 -14.64 5.44 8.28
CA PHE A 111 -13.25 5.21 7.90
C PHE A 111 -13.10 4.14 6.81
N HIS A 112 -12.18 4.35 5.89
CA HIS A 112 -11.87 3.41 4.81
C HIS A 112 -10.89 2.34 5.29
N PRO A 113 -11.27 1.03 5.34
CA PRO A 113 -10.45 -0.01 5.95
C PRO A 113 -9.06 -0.16 5.33
N SER A 114 -8.96 -0.20 4.00
CA SER A 114 -7.66 -0.35 3.34
C SER A 114 -6.71 0.82 3.65
N SER A 115 -7.21 2.05 3.61
CA SER A 115 -6.37 3.22 3.92
C SER A 115 -5.93 3.27 5.39
N ASN A 116 -6.74 2.72 6.32
CA ASN A 116 -6.41 2.72 7.74
C ASN A 116 -5.58 1.51 8.19
N CYS A 117 -5.80 0.34 7.58
CA CYS A 117 -5.20 -0.90 8.09
C CYS A 117 -4.00 -1.35 7.25
N ASP A 118 -3.97 -1.07 5.95
CA ASP A 118 -2.96 -1.62 5.06
C ASP A 118 -1.58 -0.98 5.33
N VAL A 119 -1.52 0.22 5.93
CA VAL A 119 -0.29 0.86 6.40
C VAL A 119 0.49 -0.01 7.39
N PHE A 120 -0.20 -0.78 8.24
CA PHE A 120 0.47 -1.71 9.16
C PHE A 120 1.09 -2.89 8.41
N GLY A 121 0.44 -3.34 7.33
CA GLY A 121 1.01 -4.36 6.44
C GLY A 121 2.22 -3.84 5.69
N ALA A 122 2.16 -2.62 5.15
CA ALA A 122 3.31 -1.97 4.52
C ALA A 122 4.49 -1.88 5.50
N MET A 123 4.24 -1.45 6.74
CA MET A 123 5.26 -1.39 7.79
C MET A 123 5.85 -2.76 8.12
N ALA A 124 5.03 -3.81 8.21
CA ALA A 124 5.49 -5.18 8.47
C ALA A 124 6.38 -5.71 7.33
N VAL A 125 5.98 -5.47 6.08
CA VAL A 125 6.79 -5.77 4.88
C VAL A 125 8.12 -5.03 4.91
N ALA A 126 8.08 -3.73 5.13
CA ALA A 126 9.27 -2.89 5.19
C ALA A 126 10.22 -3.37 6.29
N GLY A 127 9.71 -3.57 7.50
CA GLY A 127 10.48 -4.05 8.63
C GLY A 127 11.15 -5.40 8.36
N LYS A 128 10.43 -6.32 7.71
CA LYS A 128 10.97 -7.64 7.33
C LYS A 128 12.10 -7.52 6.30
N LEU A 129 11.89 -6.76 5.23
CA LEU A 129 12.87 -6.63 4.14
C LEU A 129 14.06 -5.76 4.52
N MET A 130 13.89 -4.79 5.41
CA MET A 130 14.98 -3.97 5.97
C MET A 130 15.77 -4.69 7.08
N GLY A 131 15.25 -5.78 7.62
CA GLY A 131 15.88 -6.52 8.71
C GLY A 131 15.82 -5.80 10.06
N LEU A 132 14.70 -5.09 10.32
CA LEU A 132 14.50 -4.38 11.58
C LEU A 132 14.41 -5.36 12.76
N ASN A 133 14.99 -4.97 13.88
CA ASN A 133 14.84 -5.71 15.15
C ASN A 133 13.46 -5.44 15.78
N GLU A 134 13.13 -6.20 16.83
CA GLU A 134 11.82 -6.13 17.49
C GLU A 134 11.46 -4.71 17.98
N LYS A 135 12.40 -4.01 18.61
CA LYS A 135 12.18 -2.64 19.10
C LYS A 135 11.93 -1.64 17.95
N GLN A 136 12.71 -1.77 16.88
CA GLN A 136 12.54 -0.93 15.69
C GLN A 136 11.19 -1.22 15.02
N LEU A 137 10.80 -2.50 14.91
CA LEU A 137 9.52 -2.89 14.34
C LEU A 137 8.34 -2.38 15.17
N ALA A 138 8.42 -2.48 16.50
CA ALA A 138 7.39 -1.95 17.40
C ALA A 138 7.24 -0.42 17.24
N ASN A 139 8.36 0.31 17.18
CA ASN A 139 8.34 1.75 16.93
C ASN A 139 7.74 2.08 15.55
N GLY A 140 8.12 1.33 14.50
CA GLY A 140 7.58 1.49 13.17
C GLY A 140 6.07 1.26 13.10
N LEU A 141 5.56 0.24 13.77
CA LEU A 141 4.12 0.01 13.89
C LEU A 141 3.41 1.15 14.63
N GLY A 142 4.05 1.75 15.63
CA GLY A 142 3.54 2.95 16.30
C GLY A 142 3.44 4.14 15.32
N GLN A 143 4.46 4.35 14.49
CA GLN A 143 4.42 5.39 13.45
C GLN A 143 3.35 5.10 12.38
N ALA A 144 3.20 3.85 11.96
CA ALA A 144 2.13 3.44 11.05
C ALA A 144 0.75 3.81 11.61
N GLY A 145 0.54 3.60 12.91
CA GLY A 145 -0.70 3.99 13.58
C GLY A 145 -0.97 5.50 13.55
N MET A 146 0.06 6.33 13.54
CA MET A 146 -0.10 7.80 13.41
C MET A 146 -0.40 8.22 11.97
N LEU A 147 -0.01 7.43 10.99
CA LEU A 147 -0.25 7.68 9.57
C LEU A 147 -1.57 7.07 9.09
N ALA A 148 -2.16 6.16 9.86
CA ALA A 148 -3.42 5.51 9.54
C ALA A 148 -4.53 6.56 9.36
N SER A 149 -5.02 6.68 8.12
CA SER A 149 -5.97 7.72 7.73
C SER A 149 -6.77 7.30 6.51
N GLY A 150 -7.83 8.04 6.23
CA GLY A 150 -8.69 7.80 5.08
C GLY A 150 -10.15 7.60 5.47
N THR A 151 -11.04 8.23 4.71
CA THR A 151 -12.48 8.20 4.95
C THR A 151 -13.23 7.47 3.84
N MET A 152 -14.44 7.03 4.15
CA MET A 152 -15.36 6.44 3.18
C MET A 152 -15.93 7.47 2.19
N GLU A 153 -15.72 8.76 2.42
CA GLU A 153 -16.30 9.82 1.58
C GLU A 153 -15.97 9.64 0.11
N ALA A 154 -14.70 9.40 -0.21
CA ALA A 154 -14.27 9.18 -1.60
C ALA A 154 -14.94 7.96 -2.25
N THR A 155 -15.18 6.91 -1.46
CA THR A 155 -15.89 5.70 -1.91
C THR A 155 -17.38 5.99 -2.14
N CYS A 156 -18.03 6.68 -1.19
CA CYS A 156 -19.46 7.00 -1.26
C CYS A 156 -19.79 7.99 -2.39
N SER A 157 -18.91 8.96 -2.63
CA SER A 157 -19.07 9.97 -3.68
C SER A 157 -18.55 9.52 -5.05
N GLY A 158 -17.97 8.31 -5.17
CA GLY A 158 -17.41 7.79 -6.41
C GLY A 158 -16.13 8.49 -6.89
N GLN A 159 -15.42 9.18 -5.98
CA GLN A 159 -14.22 9.93 -6.33
C GLN A 159 -12.99 9.03 -6.48
N ARG A 160 -12.13 9.37 -7.43
CA ARG A 160 -10.88 8.66 -7.70
C ARG A 160 -9.82 8.83 -6.60
N SER A 161 -10.00 9.78 -5.71
CA SER A 161 -9.14 9.98 -4.53
C SER A 161 -9.10 8.76 -3.59
N LYS A 162 -10.09 7.86 -3.66
CA LYS A 162 -10.07 6.56 -2.98
C LYS A 162 -8.78 5.78 -3.26
N CYS A 163 -8.39 5.68 -4.53
CA CYS A 163 -7.19 4.94 -4.94
C CYS A 163 -5.91 5.56 -4.39
N VAL A 164 -5.86 6.91 -4.35
CA VAL A 164 -4.72 7.65 -3.80
C VAL A 164 -4.63 7.49 -2.29
N GLN A 165 -5.76 7.44 -1.57
CA GLN A 165 -5.77 7.16 -0.13
C GLN A 165 -5.11 5.80 0.18
N VAL A 166 -5.44 4.77 -0.61
CA VAL A 166 -4.83 3.44 -0.47
C VAL A 166 -3.35 3.47 -0.85
N GLY A 167 -2.99 4.20 -1.90
CA GLY A 167 -1.58 4.36 -2.29
C GLY A 167 -0.72 5.07 -1.25
N ASN A 168 -1.31 5.88 -0.39
CA ASN A 168 -0.62 6.58 0.70
C ASN A 168 -0.45 5.74 1.98
N ALA A 169 -1.13 4.60 2.09
CA ALA A 169 -0.99 3.68 3.22
C ALA A 169 0.35 2.92 3.15
#